data_5c6bdacf881ac986b78c9597075cfff7
#
_entry.id   5c6bdacf881ac986b78c9597075cfff7
#
_cell.length_a   1.000
_cell.length_b   1.000
_cell.length_c   1.000
_cell.angle_alpha   90.00
_cell.angle_beta   90.00
_cell.angle_gamma   90.00
#
_symmetry.space_group_name_H-M   'P 1'
#
loop_
_entity.id
_entity.type
_entity.pdbx_description
1 polymer ?
#
loop_
_entity_poly.entity_id
_entity_poly.type
_entity_poly.pdbx_seq_one_letter_code
_entity_poly.pdbx_strand_id
1 'polypeptide(L)'
;MARLILLNKPYGVLTQFTDKENGRSTLADYVDLPGVYAAGRLDRDSEGLLLLTDNGALNAQIAHPKYKKAKTYWVQVEGEPDDAALDALRKGVMLKDGMTLPAKVRRIAEPEGLWERDPPVRFRKSIPTSWIELGITEGRNRQVRRMTAAVGFPTLRLIRYAIGDWSLDGLAPGQWREIEVAAPAAPPPSARDNPGLRQKRSRGGLKKAVPGKTEEQNGRHAAEGSDGAAKNRRNRYKPQPADGAGQGDRVKRRGRRSGGAKPRSGR
;
A
#
# COMPACT_ATOMS: atom_id res chain seq x y z
N MET A 1 -0.09 -6.57 -31.08
CA MET A 1 0.72 -5.81 -30.10
C MET A 1 -0.23 -5.21 -29.07
N ALA A 2 0.22 -4.98 -27.85
CA ALA A 2 -0.52 -4.29 -26.80
C ALA A 2 0.32 -3.11 -26.31
N ARG A 3 -0.34 -2.01 -26.01
CA ARG A 3 0.26 -0.80 -25.48
C ARG A 3 0.58 -0.97 -24.00
N LEU A 4 1.80 -0.65 -23.59
CA LEU A 4 2.24 -0.67 -22.21
C LEU A 4 2.91 0.65 -21.84
N ILE A 5 2.41 1.30 -20.81
CA ILE A 5 2.93 2.55 -20.27
C ILE A 5 3.74 2.22 -19.01
N LEU A 6 4.98 2.69 -18.98
CA LEU A 6 5.88 2.62 -17.84
C LEU A 6 5.91 3.99 -17.18
N LEU A 7 5.32 4.15 -16.03
CA LEU A 7 5.29 5.40 -15.27
C LEU A 7 6.21 5.28 -14.05
N ASN A 8 7.09 6.25 -13.82
CA ASN A 8 7.74 6.43 -12.53
C ASN A 8 6.80 7.22 -11.60
N LYS A 9 5.98 6.51 -10.84
CA LYS A 9 4.98 7.10 -9.95
C LYS A 9 5.67 7.85 -8.80
N PRO A 10 5.44 9.15 -8.62
CA PRO A 10 5.98 9.90 -7.49
C PRO A 10 5.38 9.46 -6.15
N TYR A 11 6.05 9.86 -5.06
CA TYR A 11 5.50 9.77 -3.71
C TYR A 11 4.20 10.58 -3.59
N GLY A 12 3.28 10.14 -2.76
CA GLY A 12 2.05 10.87 -2.50
C GLY A 12 0.91 10.69 -3.51
N VAL A 13 1.19 10.12 -4.69
CA VAL A 13 0.24 9.91 -5.78
C VAL A 13 -0.57 8.64 -5.59
N LEU A 14 -1.89 8.74 -5.78
CA LEU A 14 -2.81 7.59 -5.74
C LEU A 14 -2.76 6.79 -7.05
N THR A 15 -2.80 5.44 -6.95
CA THR A 15 -2.88 4.54 -8.11
C THR A 15 -4.33 4.45 -8.63
N GLN A 16 -4.88 5.58 -9.05
CA GLN A 16 -6.22 5.73 -9.62
C GLN A 16 -6.28 7.07 -10.38
N PHE A 17 -7.22 7.22 -11.30
CA PHE A 17 -7.37 8.44 -12.11
C PHE A 17 -8.31 9.48 -11.49
N THR A 18 -9.04 9.14 -10.44
CA THR A 18 -9.99 10.09 -9.81
C THR A 18 -9.90 10.03 -8.29
N ASP A 19 -10.02 11.21 -7.65
CA ASP A 19 -10.20 11.35 -6.20
C ASP A 19 -11.13 12.53 -5.93
N LYS A 20 -12.43 12.29 -6.05
CA LYS A 20 -13.46 13.34 -5.96
C LYS A 20 -13.65 13.94 -4.55
N GLU A 21 -13.26 13.19 -3.51
CA GLU A 21 -13.58 13.56 -2.12
C GLU A 21 -12.49 14.38 -1.45
N ASN A 22 -11.21 14.15 -1.78
CA ASN A 22 -10.10 14.70 -1.00
C ASN A 22 -9.10 15.52 -1.83
N GLY A 23 -9.27 15.63 -3.14
CA GLY A 23 -8.39 16.42 -4.02
C GLY A 23 -6.91 16.01 -3.98
N ARG A 24 -6.62 14.73 -3.68
CA ARG A 24 -5.25 14.22 -3.63
C ARG A 24 -4.74 13.95 -5.04
N SER A 25 -3.43 14.08 -5.24
CA SER A 25 -2.79 13.76 -6.51
C SER A 25 -3.07 12.32 -6.95
N THR A 26 -3.39 12.15 -8.24
CA THR A 26 -3.79 10.91 -8.88
C THR A 26 -2.96 10.66 -10.13
N LEU A 27 -3.21 9.53 -10.82
CA LEU A 27 -2.56 9.24 -12.10
C LEU A 27 -2.95 10.24 -13.21
N ALA A 28 -4.11 10.89 -13.11
CA ALA A 28 -4.56 11.87 -14.09
C ALA A 28 -3.67 13.11 -14.16
N ASP A 29 -2.94 13.42 -13.10
CA ASP A 29 -2.00 14.54 -13.04
C ASP A 29 -0.71 14.27 -13.84
N TYR A 30 -0.47 13.01 -14.23
CA TYR A 30 0.78 12.56 -14.86
C TYR A 30 0.57 11.88 -16.22
N VAL A 31 -0.54 11.20 -16.41
CA VAL A 31 -0.81 10.39 -17.60
C VAL A 31 -2.14 10.83 -18.21
N ASP A 32 -2.04 11.61 -19.29
CA ASP A 32 -3.20 12.06 -20.09
C ASP A 32 -3.39 11.13 -21.31
N LEU A 33 -3.69 9.87 -21.03
CA LEU A 33 -3.98 8.87 -22.04
C LEU A 33 -5.32 8.19 -21.73
N PRO A 34 -6.34 8.37 -22.59
CA PRO A 34 -7.62 7.74 -22.37
C PRO A 34 -7.55 6.21 -22.53
N GLY A 35 -8.35 5.52 -21.74
CA GLY A 35 -8.54 4.07 -21.87
C GLY A 35 -7.44 3.22 -21.27
N VAL A 36 -6.40 3.77 -20.64
CA VAL A 36 -5.36 3.01 -19.93
C VAL A 36 -5.71 2.82 -18.46
N TYR A 37 -5.36 1.67 -17.91
CA TYR A 37 -5.61 1.29 -16.52
C TYR A 37 -4.33 0.74 -15.89
N ALA A 38 -4.14 1.01 -14.60
CA ALA A 38 -3.01 0.48 -13.85
C ALA A 38 -3.05 -1.06 -13.78
N ALA A 39 -1.96 -1.70 -14.14
CA ALA A 39 -1.74 -3.13 -13.98
C ALA A 39 -1.23 -3.43 -12.56
N GLY A 40 -2.17 -3.60 -11.64
CA GLY A 40 -1.93 -3.70 -10.22
C GLY A 40 -1.86 -2.34 -9.52
N ARG A 41 -1.39 -2.35 -8.27
CA ARG A 41 -1.34 -1.15 -7.43
C ARG A 41 0.06 -0.90 -6.89
N LEU A 42 0.31 0.36 -6.58
CA LEU A 42 1.43 0.80 -5.77
C LEU A 42 0.86 1.76 -4.70
N ASP A 43 1.26 1.59 -3.46
CA ASP A 43 0.72 2.39 -2.36
C ASP A 43 1.02 3.89 -2.58
N ARG A 44 0.21 4.76 -1.98
CA ARG A 44 0.39 6.21 -2.08
C ARG A 44 1.77 6.64 -1.58
N ASP A 45 2.24 6.02 -0.48
CA ASP A 45 3.53 6.28 0.16
C ASP A 45 4.70 5.48 -0.43
N SER A 46 4.50 4.87 -1.60
CA SER A 46 5.53 4.16 -2.36
C SER A 46 5.76 4.83 -3.71
N GLU A 47 6.98 4.74 -4.21
CA GLU A 47 7.46 5.37 -5.43
C GLU A 47 7.81 4.33 -6.48
N GLY A 48 7.98 4.77 -7.72
CA GLY A 48 8.62 3.96 -8.76
C GLY A 48 7.67 3.34 -9.77
N LEU A 49 8.11 2.27 -10.40
CA LEU A 49 7.50 1.71 -11.59
C LEU A 49 6.05 1.28 -11.37
N LEU A 50 5.17 1.93 -12.09
CA LEU A 50 3.78 1.54 -12.27
C LEU A 50 3.52 1.29 -13.75
N LEU A 51 2.94 0.14 -14.05
CA LEU A 51 2.58 -0.23 -15.42
C LEU A 51 1.11 0.07 -15.65
N LEU A 52 0.79 0.66 -16.83
CA LEU A 52 -0.59 0.89 -17.26
C LEU A 52 -0.76 0.32 -18.68
N THR A 53 -1.95 -0.17 -18.99
CA THR A 53 -2.28 -0.70 -20.31
C THR A 53 -3.78 -0.60 -20.57
N ASP A 54 -4.16 -0.54 -21.82
CA ASP A 54 -5.55 -0.69 -22.29
C ASP A 54 -5.95 -2.15 -22.54
N ASN A 55 -4.96 -3.07 -22.51
CA ASN A 55 -5.19 -4.48 -22.78
C ASN A 55 -5.48 -5.27 -21.50
N GLY A 56 -6.70 -5.76 -21.34
CA GLY A 56 -7.14 -6.49 -20.15
C GLY A 56 -6.39 -7.81 -19.90
N ALA A 57 -5.98 -8.53 -20.97
CA ALA A 57 -5.21 -9.77 -20.84
C ALA A 57 -3.79 -9.49 -20.33
N LEU A 58 -3.14 -8.44 -20.85
CA LEU A 58 -1.83 -7.99 -20.39
C LEU A 58 -1.90 -7.48 -18.94
N ASN A 59 -2.95 -6.71 -18.60
CA ASN A 59 -3.19 -6.27 -17.23
C ASN A 59 -3.27 -7.47 -16.27
N ALA A 60 -4.07 -8.48 -16.62
CA ALA A 60 -4.19 -9.69 -15.83
C ALA A 60 -2.86 -10.43 -15.69
N GLN A 61 -2.07 -10.53 -16.77
CA GLN A 61 -0.75 -11.18 -16.75
C GLN A 61 0.23 -10.48 -15.82
N ILE A 62 0.20 -9.16 -15.75
CA ILE A 62 1.09 -8.36 -14.90
C ILE A 62 0.62 -8.42 -13.43
N ALA A 63 -0.68 -8.21 -13.21
CA ALA A 63 -1.22 -7.96 -11.87
C ALA A 63 -1.59 -9.25 -11.11
N HIS A 64 -2.04 -10.30 -11.80
CA HIS A 64 -2.61 -11.46 -11.14
C HIS A 64 -1.55 -12.37 -10.52
N PRO A 65 -1.69 -12.78 -9.25
CA PRO A 65 -0.69 -13.57 -8.52
C PRO A 65 -0.29 -14.90 -9.17
N LYS A 66 -1.19 -15.52 -9.94
CA LYS A 66 -0.92 -16.80 -10.64
C LYS A 66 0.28 -16.73 -11.60
N TYR A 67 0.54 -15.56 -12.17
CA TYR A 67 1.65 -15.39 -13.13
C TYR A 67 2.99 -15.11 -12.46
N LYS A 68 3.01 -14.93 -11.13
CA LYS A 68 4.23 -14.80 -10.32
C LYS A 68 5.26 -13.80 -10.90
N LYS A 69 4.80 -12.72 -11.58
CA LYS A 69 5.70 -11.68 -12.11
C LYS A 69 6.54 -11.12 -10.97
N ALA A 70 7.86 -11.25 -11.11
CA ALA A 70 8.80 -10.74 -10.13
C ALA A 70 8.69 -9.21 -10.03
N LYS A 71 8.77 -8.68 -8.81
CA LYS A 71 8.78 -7.24 -8.52
C LYS A 71 10.01 -6.94 -7.69
N THR A 72 10.89 -6.11 -8.20
CA THR A 72 12.13 -5.71 -7.53
C THR A 72 11.97 -4.33 -6.92
N TYR A 73 12.36 -4.20 -5.67
CA TYR A 73 12.27 -2.96 -4.92
C TYR A 73 13.63 -2.53 -4.39
N TRP A 74 13.90 -1.23 -4.44
CA TRP A 74 14.92 -0.59 -3.63
C TRP A 74 14.27 -0.10 -2.34
N VAL A 75 14.80 -0.52 -1.23
CA VAL A 75 14.19 -0.31 0.09
C VAL A 75 15.21 0.33 1.01
N GLN A 76 14.97 1.59 1.37
CA GLN A 76 15.68 2.22 2.46
C GLN A 76 15.05 1.79 3.78
N VAL A 77 15.84 1.23 4.66
CA VAL A 77 15.40 0.77 5.97
C VAL A 77 16.11 1.53 7.09
N GLU A 78 15.47 1.57 8.25
CA GLU A 78 16.06 2.08 9.48
C GLU A 78 17.00 1.01 10.06
N GLY A 79 18.24 1.37 10.35
CA GLY A 79 19.26 0.42 10.78
C GLY A 79 20.02 -0.24 9.63
N GLU A 80 20.87 -1.18 9.97
CA GLU A 80 21.72 -1.98 9.06
C GLU A 80 21.38 -3.45 9.23
N PRO A 81 20.56 -4.05 8.36
CA PRO A 81 20.19 -5.47 8.46
C PRO A 81 21.43 -6.37 8.44
N ASP A 82 21.54 -7.23 9.44
CA ASP A 82 22.55 -8.29 9.48
C ASP A 82 22.22 -9.44 8.52
N ASP A 83 23.12 -10.41 8.40
CA ASP A 83 22.90 -11.55 7.52
C ASP A 83 21.75 -12.43 8.00
N ALA A 84 21.52 -12.52 9.31
CA ALA A 84 20.40 -13.28 9.87
C ALA A 84 19.05 -12.67 9.44
N ALA A 85 18.90 -11.36 9.47
CA ALA A 85 17.71 -10.66 8.97
C ALA A 85 17.51 -10.84 7.48
N LEU A 86 18.59 -10.75 6.68
CA LEU A 86 18.51 -10.98 5.24
C LEU A 86 18.14 -12.44 4.91
N ASP A 87 18.66 -13.39 5.65
CA ASP A 87 18.34 -14.83 5.48
C ASP A 87 16.91 -15.14 5.88
N ALA A 88 16.39 -14.49 6.91
CA ALA A 88 14.99 -14.59 7.27
C ALA A 88 14.09 -14.09 6.13
N LEU A 89 14.42 -12.95 5.52
CA LEU A 89 13.69 -12.43 4.35
C LEU A 89 13.78 -13.38 3.15
N ARG A 90 14.96 -13.99 2.90
CA ARG A 90 15.17 -14.96 1.81
C ARG A 90 14.34 -16.23 1.98
N LYS A 91 14.22 -16.73 3.21
CA LYS A 91 13.41 -17.90 3.54
C LYS A 91 11.90 -17.62 3.57
N GLY A 92 11.54 -16.36 3.72
CA GLY A 92 10.18 -15.90 3.98
C GLY A 92 9.96 -15.64 5.47
N VAL A 93 9.04 -14.74 5.78
CA VAL A 93 8.72 -14.31 7.15
C VAL A 93 7.25 -14.51 7.46
N MET A 94 6.93 -14.80 8.73
CA MET A 94 5.56 -14.91 9.18
C MET A 94 4.97 -13.52 9.35
N LEU A 95 3.89 -13.25 8.63
CA LEU A 95 3.07 -12.06 8.75
C LEU A 95 1.71 -12.43 9.38
N LYS A 96 0.90 -11.42 9.74
CA LYS A 96 -0.45 -11.66 10.32
C LYS A 96 -1.37 -12.48 9.41
N ASP A 97 -1.15 -12.42 8.10
CA ASP A 97 -1.90 -13.12 7.05
C ASP A 97 -1.15 -14.35 6.50
N GLY A 98 -0.22 -14.89 7.26
CA GLY A 98 0.52 -16.11 6.96
C GLY A 98 1.94 -15.89 6.44
N MET A 99 2.68 -17.00 6.28
CA MET A 99 4.06 -17.01 5.78
C MET A 99 4.14 -16.39 4.40
N THR A 100 5.17 -15.58 4.15
CA THR A 100 5.47 -15.06 2.82
C THR A 100 6.20 -16.10 1.97
N LEU A 101 6.13 -15.95 0.66
CA LEU A 101 7.02 -16.69 -0.23
C LEU A 101 8.49 -16.25 -0.01
N PRO A 102 9.46 -17.11 -0.33
CA PRO A 102 10.87 -16.76 -0.38
C PRO A 102 11.12 -15.52 -1.24
N ALA A 103 11.99 -14.63 -0.78
CA ALA A 103 12.38 -13.41 -1.48
C ALA A 103 13.85 -13.44 -1.92
N LYS A 104 14.19 -12.71 -2.99
CA LYS A 104 15.58 -12.41 -3.34
C LYS A 104 15.98 -11.15 -2.59
N VAL A 105 17.01 -11.20 -1.75
CA VAL A 105 17.43 -10.04 -0.96
C VAL A 105 18.93 -9.90 -0.95
N ARG A 106 19.42 -8.66 -1.14
CA ARG A 106 20.85 -8.30 -0.99
C ARG A 106 20.98 -6.88 -0.45
N ARG A 107 22.07 -6.60 0.24
CA ARG A 107 22.47 -5.21 0.54
C ARG A 107 22.90 -4.52 -0.74
N ILE A 108 22.60 -3.25 -0.86
CA ILE A 108 23.07 -2.40 -1.95
C ILE A 108 23.56 -1.07 -1.35
N ALA A 109 24.42 -0.38 -2.07
CA ALA A 109 24.64 1.04 -1.82
C ALA A 109 23.39 1.86 -2.13
N GLU A 110 23.35 3.11 -1.74
CA GLU A 110 22.31 4.01 -2.24
C GLU A 110 22.31 4.01 -3.77
N PRO A 111 21.15 3.81 -4.42
CA PRO A 111 21.09 3.78 -5.88
C PRO A 111 21.62 5.08 -6.49
N GLU A 112 22.47 4.94 -7.50
CA GLU A 112 23.01 6.08 -8.24
C GLU A 112 21.90 6.86 -8.95
N GLY A 113 22.02 8.19 -8.95
CA GLY A 113 21.01 9.06 -9.58
C GLY A 113 19.65 9.05 -8.91
N LEU A 114 19.59 8.62 -7.65
CA LEU A 114 18.35 8.61 -6.89
C LEU A 114 17.84 10.05 -6.70
N TRP A 115 16.59 10.29 -7.09
CA TRP A 115 15.94 11.60 -6.94
C TRP A 115 15.61 11.92 -5.48
N GLU A 116 15.58 13.19 -5.15
CA GLU A 116 15.08 13.65 -3.86
C GLU A 116 13.58 13.40 -3.73
N ARG A 117 13.15 12.99 -2.54
CA ARG A 117 11.74 12.76 -2.24
C ARG A 117 11.13 13.98 -1.56
N ASP A 118 9.96 14.40 -2.03
CA ASP A 118 9.13 15.41 -1.38
C ASP A 118 7.84 14.76 -0.83
N PRO A 119 7.54 14.89 0.50
CA PRO A 119 8.41 15.41 1.57
C PRO A 119 9.62 14.49 1.80
N PRO A 120 10.74 15.01 2.34
CA PRO A 120 11.96 14.24 2.56
C PRO A 120 11.72 13.05 3.50
N VAL A 121 12.59 12.06 3.39
CA VAL A 121 12.55 10.89 4.28
C VAL A 121 12.83 11.34 5.70
N ARG A 122 12.08 10.82 6.68
CA ARG A 122 12.34 11.10 8.09
C ARG A 122 13.76 10.68 8.46
N PHE A 123 14.54 11.62 8.92
CA PHE A 123 15.91 11.40 9.37
C PHE A 123 15.99 11.38 10.89
N ARG A 124 16.69 10.39 11.46
CA ARG A 124 17.05 10.31 12.88
C ARG A 124 18.55 10.27 13.00
N LYS A 125 19.15 11.31 13.60
CA LYS A 125 20.61 11.48 13.67
C LYS A 125 21.32 10.29 14.36
N SER A 126 20.67 9.62 15.29
CA SER A 126 21.25 8.53 16.09
C SER A 126 21.06 7.13 15.51
N ILE A 127 20.31 6.98 14.41
CA ILE A 127 20.01 5.67 13.84
C ILE A 127 20.48 5.68 12.38
N PRO A 128 21.42 4.80 11.99
CA PRO A 128 21.86 4.68 10.61
C PRO A 128 20.71 4.22 9.71
N THR A 129 20.84 4.45 8.43
CA THR A 129 19.94 3.91 7.42
C THR A 129 20.74 3.17 6.37
N SER A 130 20.15 2.15 5.79
CA SER A 130 20.80 1.37 4.73
C SER A 130 19.83 1.00 3.63
N TRP A 131 20.38 0.56 2.51
CA TRP A 131 19.60 0.15 1.35
C TRP A 131 19.69 -1.36 1.12
N ILE A 132 18.56 -1.96 0.82
CA ILE A 132 18.48 -3.34 0.34
C ILE A 132 17.70 -3.39 -0.98
N GLU A 133 18.08 -4.31 -1.84
CA GLU A 133 17.26 -4.73 -2.97
C GLU A 133 16.46 -5.96 -2.56
N LEU A 134 15.14 -5.90 -2.77
CA LEU A 134 14.22 -6.96 -2.38
C LEU A 134 13.31 -7.34 -3.54
N GLY A 135 13.38 -8.61 -3.99
CA GLY A 135 12.58 -9.16 -5.06
C GLY A 135 11.55 -10.17 -4.56
N ILE A 136 10.28 -9.95 -4.92
CA ILE A 136 9.15 -10.84 -4.55
C ILE A 136 8.34 -11.23 -5.79
N THR A 137 7.67 -12.38 -5.75
CA THR A 137 6.78 -12.88 -6.82
C THR A 137 5.31 -12.82 -6.45
N GLU A 138 4.98 -12.36 -5.26
CA GLU A 138 3.63 -12.13 -4.76
C GLU A 138 3.36 -10.62 -4.55
N GLY A 139 2.20 -10.24 -4.04
CA GLY A 139 1.86 -8.82 -3.88
C GLY A 139 0.74 -8.64 -2.87
N ARG A 140 0.98 -9.00 -1.58
CA ARG A 140 0.03 -8.75 -0.49
C ARG A 140 0.03 -7.27 -0.12
N ASN A 141 -1.02 -6.81 0.52
CA ASN A 141 -1.11 -5.43 0.98
C ASN A 141 0.12 -5.06 1.83
N ARG A 142 0.83 -3.99 1.42
CA ARG A 142 2.03 -3.43 2.08
C ARG A 142 3.08 -4.49 2.46
N GLN A 143 3.23 -5.50 1.61
CA GLN A 143 4.02 -6.70 1.95
C GLN A 143 5.46 -6.39 2.29
N VAL A 144 6.20 -5.67 1.43
CA VAL A 144 7.62 -5.35 1.66
C VAL A 144 7.81 -4.63 2.98
N ARG A 145 6.99 -3.61 3.27
CA ARG A 145 7.05 -2.85 4.54
C ARG A 145 6.81 -3.73 5.77
N ARG A 146 5.89 -4.70 5.65
CA ARG A 146 5.63 -5.65 6.74
C ARG A 146 6.75 -6.68 6.90
N MET A 147 7.36 -7.11 5.81
CA MET A 147 8.47 -8.06 5.83
C MET A 147 9.70 -7.43 6.51
N THR A 148 10.10 -6.23 6.11
CA THR A 148 11.25 -5.54 6.71
C THR A 148 11.02 -5.20 8.18
N ALA A 149 9.81 -4.77 8.55
CA ALA A 149 9.45 -4.53 9.94
C ALA A 149 9.45 -5.82 10.79
N ALA A 150 9.06 -6.97 10.22
CA ALA A 150 9.05 -8.25 10.92
C ALA A 150 10.45 -8.74 11.31
N VAL A 151 11.48 -8.33 10.55
CA VAL A 151 12.89 -8.62 10.87
C VAL A 151 13.60 -7.51 11.63
N GLY A 152 12.85 -6.47 12.09
CA GLY A 152 13.40 -5.41 12.94
C GLY A 152 13.89 -4.15 12.20
N PHE A 153 13.78 -4.08 10.86
CA PHE A 153 14.29 -2.99 10.03
C PHE A 153 13.16 -2.28 9.26
N PRO A 154 12.40 -1.35 9.88
CA PRO A 154 11.27 -0.71 9.25
C PRO A 154 11.66 0.06 7.99
N THR A 155 10.81 -0.05 6.94
CA THR A 155 11.00 0.69 5.69
C THR A 155 10.77 2.19 5.88
N LEU A 156 11.73 3.00 5.49
CA LEU A 156 11.68 4.47 5.42
C LEU A 156 11.24 4.93 4.01
N ARG A 157 11.89 4.41 2.97
CA ARG A 157 11.59 4.70 1.56
C ARG A 157 11.41 3.40 0.77
N LEU A 158 10.42 3.36 -0.12
CA LEU A 158 10.13 2.18 -0.93
C LEU A 158 9.92 2.57 -2.37
N ILE A 159 10.79 2.09 -3.23
CA ILE A 159 10.78 2.35 -4.66
C ILE A 159 10.65 1.02 -5.40
N ARG A 160 9.60 0.83 -6.18
CA ARG A 160 9.54 -0.33 -7.07
C ARG A 160 10.37 -0.06 -8.31
N TYR A 161 11.55 -0.67 -8.37
CA TYR A 161 12.48 -0.48 -9.48
C TYR A 161 12.06 -1.22 -10.73
N ALA A 162 11.61 -2.48 -10.61
CA ALA A 162 11.28 -3.29 -11.78
C ALA A 162 10.09 -4.22 -11.56
N ILE A 163 9.43 -4.59 -12.65
CA ILE A 163 8.40 -5.64 -12.74
C ILE A 163 8.77 -6.54 -13.93
N GLY A 164 9.23 -7.77 -13.66
CA GLY A 164 9.78 -8.66 -14.70
C GLY A 164 10.94 -7.98 -15.43
N ASP A 165 10.81 -7.80 -16.73
CA ASP A 165 11.83 -7.24 -17.61
C ASP A 165 11.75 -5.71 -17.77
N TRP A 166 10.76 -5.09 -17.17
CA TRP A 166 10.54 -3.64 -17.24
C TRP A 166 11.10 -2.95 -16.00
N SER A 167 11.90 -1.90 -16.21
CA SER A 167 12.58 -1.14 -15.16
C SER A 167 12.30 0.36 -15.23
N LEU A 168 12.76 1.07 -14.21
CA LEU A 168 12.73 2.54 -14.15
C LEU A 168 13.83 3.23 -14.97
N ASP A 169 14.72 2.48 -15.59
CA ASP A 169 15.89 3.06 -16.26
C ASP A 169 15.49 4.17 -17.24
N GLY A 170 16.10 5.35 -17.07
CA GLY A 170 15.84 6.53 -17.88
C GLY A 170 14.49 7.24 -17.63
N LEU A 171 13.77 6.93 -16.54
CA LEU A 171 12.52 7.59 -16.19
C LEU A 171 12.67 8.41 -14.90
N ALA A 172 12.61 9.73 -14.99
CA ALA A 172 12.51 10.61 -13.82
C ALA A 172 11.11 10.50 -13.15
N PRO A 173 10.96 10.91 -11.89
CA PRO A 173 9.66 10.93 -11.21
C PRO A 173 8.60 11.70 -12.00
N GLY A 174 7.41 11.12 -12.12
CA GLY A 174 6.31 11.70 -12.89
C GLY A 174 6.40 11.50 -14.40
N GLN A 175 7.55 11.08 -14.92
CA GLN A 175 7.71 10.76 -16.32
C GLN A 175 7.20 9.37 -16.66
N TRP A 176 6.75 9.21 -17.88
CA TRP A 176 6.35 7.92 -18.43
C TRP A 176 6.83 7.75 -19.87
N ARG A 177 6.93 6.50 -20.29
CA ARG A 177 7.16 6.13 -21.69
C ARG A 177 6.21 5.04 -22.11
N GLU A 178 5.89 5.02 -23.40
CA GLU A 178 5.10 3.98 -24.03
C GLU A 178 5.99 2.99 -24.75
N ILE A 179 5.65 1.71 -24.64
CA ILE A 179 6.25 0.63 -25.42
C ILE A 179 5.17 -0.30 -25.96
N GLU A 180 5.45 -0.95 -27.07
CA GLU A 180 4.61 -2.04 -27.56
C GLU A 180 5.16 -3.40 -27.09
N VAL A 181 4.25 -4.24 -26.60
CA VAL A 181 4.58 -5.59 -26.16
C VAL A 181 3.69 -6.63 -26.84
N ALA A 182 4.14 -7.89 -26.89
CA ALA A 182 3.31 -8.96 -27.38
C ALA A 182 2.03 -9.06 -26.51
N ALA A 183 0.86 -8.94 -27.15
CA ALA A 183 -0.39 -9.13 -26.43
C ALA A 183 -0.51 -10.62 -26.05
N PRO A 184 -0.70 -10.95 -24.76
CA PRO A 184 -0.99 -12.33 -24.38
C PRO A 184 -2.31 -12.78 -24.99
N ALA A 185 -2.45 -14.07 -25.30
CA ALA A 185 -3.72 -14.63 -25.72
C ALA A 185 -4.80 -14.30 -24.69
N ALA A 186 -5.96 -13.85 -25.16
CA ALA A 186 -7.09 -13.61 -24.26
C ALA A 186 -7.38 -14.89 -23.46
N PRO A 187 -7.62 -14.79 -22.15
CA PRO A 187 -8.07 -15.95 -21.41
C PRO A 187 -9.37 -16.47 -22.03
N PRO A 188 -9.58 -17.80 -22.08
CA PRO A 188 -10.86 -18.34 -22.57
C PRO A 188 -12.02 -17.71 -21.79
N PRO A 189 -13.14 -17.40 -22.46
CA PRO A 189 -14.28 -16.77 -21.82
C PRO A 189 -14.67 -17.60 -20.58
N SER A 190 -14.80 -16.91 -19.44
CA SER A 190 -15.20 -17.58 -18.21
C SER A 190 -16.62 -18.17 -18.42
N ALA A 191 -16.90 -19.32 -17.81
CA ALA A 191 -18.22 -19.95 -17.87
C ALA A 191 -19.36 -19.02 -17.36
N ARG A 192 -19.02 -17.87 -16.78
CA ARG A 192 -19.97 -16.82 -16.35
C ARG A 192 -20.41 -15.89 -17.49
N ASP A 193 -19.64 -15.83 -18.59
CA ASP A 193 -19.91 -14.95 -19.74
C ASP A 193 -20.67 -15.67 -20.85
N ASN A 194 -21.14 -16.91 -20.61
CA ASN A 194 -21.94 -17.67 -21.56
C ASN A 194 -23.41 -17.28 -21.38
N PRO A 195 -24.01 -16.45 -22.29
CA PRO A 195 -25.39 -16.00 -22.18
C PRO A 195 -26.42 -17.14 -22.20
N GLY A 196 -26.02 -18.34 -22.67
CA GLY A 196 -26.88 -19.54 -22.69
C GLY A 196 -27.15 -20.18 -21.33
N LEU A 197 -26.35 -19.90 -20.31
CA LEU A 197 -26.53 -20.46 -18.96
C LEU A 197 -27.44 -19.60 -18.05
N ARG A 198 -27.70 -18.34 -18.42
CA ARG A 198 -28.60 -17.46 -17.66
C ARG A 198 -30.07 -17.80 -17.76
N GLN A 199 -30.52 -18.53 -18.80
CA GLN A 199 -31.93 -18.80 -19.00
C GLN A 199 -32.46 -20.06 -18.30
N LYS A 200 -31.63 -20.91 -17.71
CA LYS A 200 -32.14 -22.19 -17.09
C LYS A 200 -32.40 -22.09 -15.57
N ARG A 201 -32.15 -20.95 -14.92
CA ARG A 201 -32.38 -20.79 -13.46
C ARG A 201 -33.67 -20.07 -13.06
N SER A 202 -34.50 -19.58 -14.00
CA SER A 202 -35.73 -18.83 -13.71
C SER A 202 -37.04 -19.61 -13.86
N ARG A 203 -37.00 -20.90 -14.09
CA ARG A 203 -38.24 -21.74 -14.18
C ARG A 203 -38.15 -22.96 -13.28
N GLY A 204 -38.18 -22.74 -11.98
CA GLY A 204 -38.29 -23.77 -10.95
C GLY A 204 -38.91 -23.21 -9.68
N GLY A 205 -40.04 -22.52 -9.85
CA GLY A 205 -40.87 -22.10 -8.72
C GLY A 205 -41.66 -23.26 -8.19
N LEU A 206 -41.15 -23.98 -7.20
CA LEU A 206 -41.97 -24.93 -6.43
C LEU A 206 -43.00 -24.14 -5.64
N LYS A 207 -44.27 -24.30 -6.05
CA LYS A 207 -45.43 -23.91 -5.24
C LYS A 207 -45.41 -24.76 -3.97
N LYS A 208 -45.08 -24.18 -2.81
CA LYS A 208 -45.34 -24.78 -1.50
C LYS A 208 -46.83 -24.67 -1.21
N ALA A 209 -47.48 -25.83 -1.13
CA ALA A 209 -48.84 -25.98 -0.64
C ALA A 209 -48.88 -25.64 0.87
N VAL A 210 -49.90 -24.90 1.25
CA VAL A 210 -50.25 -24.56 2.64
C VAL A 210 -51.12 -25.69 3.18
N PRO A 211 -50.80 -26.36 4.29
CA PRO A 211 -51.78 -27.19 5.02
C PRO A 211 -52.55 -26.34 6.02
N GLY A 212 -53.84 -26.62 6.08
CA GLY A 212 -54.85 -25.89 6.84
C GLY A 212 -54.69 -25.98 8.36
N LYS A 213 -55.40 -25.05 8.99
CA LYS A 213 -55.67 -24.95 10.42
C LYS A 213 -56.51 -26.13 10.93
N THR A 214 -56.08 -26.68 12.08
CA THR A 214 -56.98 -27.31 13.01
C THR A 214 -56.71 -26.75 14.40
N GLU A 215 -57.76 -26.15 14.97
CA GLU A 215 -57.85 -25.77 16.37
C GLU A 215 -57.96 -27.02 17.23
N GLU A 216 -57.26 -27.07 18.35
CA GLU A 216 -57.82 -27.67 19.57
C GLU A 216 -57.12 -27.14 20.83
N GLN A 217 -57.93 -27.05 21.87
CA GLN A 217 -57.83 -26.32 23.10
C GLN A 217 -57.03 -27.06 24.19
N ASN A 218 -56.69 -26.26 25.17
CA ASN A 218 -56.54 -26.55 26.60
C ASN A 218 -55.22 -27.03 27.18
N GLY A 219 -54.83 -26.29 28.23
CA GLY A 219 -54.03 -26.89 29.31
C GLY A 219 -53.13 -25.87 30.02
N ARG A 220 -53.61 -25.26 31.08
CA ARG A 220 -52.89 -24.48 32.10
C ARG A 220 -51.73 -25.28 32.66
N HIS A 221 -50.57 -24.63 32.92
CA HIS A 221 -49.98 -24.59 34.28
C HIS A 221 -48.77 -23.64 34.30
N ALA A 222 -48.73 -22.90 35.40
CA ALA A 222 -47.71 -21.94 35.82
C ALA A 222 -46.47 -22.63 36.40
N ALA A 223 -45.31 -22.00 36.31
CA ALA A 223 -44.26 -21.83 37.33
C ALA A 223 -43.04 -21.14 36.70
N GLU A 224 -42.80 -19.94 37.13
CA GLU A 224 -41.67 -19.40 37.92
C GLU A 224 -40.26 -19.81 37.49
N GLY A 225 -39.44 -18.78 37.22
CA GLY A 225 -38.10 -18.80 37.77
C GLY A 225 -36.97 -18.30 36.91
N SER A 226 -36.52 -17.09 37.23
CA SER A 226 -35.15 -16.57 37.36
C SER A 226 -34.34 -16.16 36.15
N ASP A 227 -34.15 -14.89 36.08
CA ASP A 227 -32.92 -14.05 35.95
C ASP A 227 -31.68 -14.59 35.24
N GLY A 228 -31.19 -13.75 34.32
CA GLY A 228 -29.86 -13.90 33.69
C GLY A 228 -29.52 -12.78 32.73
N ALA A 229 -29.55 -11.53 33.15
CA ALA A 229 -29.14 -10.39 32.35
C ALA A 229 -27.59 -10.32 32.24
N ALA A 230 -27.04 -10.58 31.10
CA ALA A 230 -25.63 -10.28 30.79
C ALA A 230 -25.53 -8.92 30.08
N LYS A 231 -25.05 -7.92 30.81
CA LYS A 231 -24.78 -6.55 30.36
C LYS A 231 -23.50 -6.50 29.52
N ASN A 232 -23.64 -6.15 28.27
CA ASN A 232 -22.54 -5.86 27.36
C ASN A 232 -21.99 -4.44 27.67
N ARG A 233 -20.86 -4.35 28.38
CA ARG A 233 -20.17 -3.08 28.70
C ARG A 233 -19.30 -2.67 27.50
N ARG A 234 -19.76 -1.63 26.77
CA ARG A 234 -18.93 -0.85 25.85
C ARG A 234 -17.98 0.02 26.66
N ASN A 235 -16.71 -0.25 26.61
CA ASN A 235 -15.63 0.55 27.21
C ASN A 235 -15.36 1.77 26.32
N ARG A 236 -15.87 2.95 26.74
CA ARG A 236 -15.52 4.26 26.17
C ARG A 236 -14.30 4.80 26.93
N TYR A 237 -13.18 4.86 26.27
CA TYR A 237 -12.00 5.57 26.77
C TYR A 237 -12.20 7.09 26.59
N LYS A 238 -12.24 7.84 27.70
CA LYS A 238 -12.17 9.31 27.73
C LYS A 238 -10.75 9.70 28.12
N PRO A 239 -10.08 10.63 27.42
CA PRO A 239 -8.84 11.22 27.93
C PRO A 239 -9.13 12.27 28.98
N GLN A 240 -8.36 12.25 30.08
CA GLN A 240 -8.38 13.26 31.14
C GLN A 240 -7.48 14.45 30.74
N PRO A 241 -7.81 15.69 31.18
CA PRO A 241 -6.91 16.83 31.08
C PRO A 241 -5.89 16.83 32.20
N ALA A 242 -4.65 17.21 31.89
CA ALA A 242 -3.60 17.41 32.85
C ALA A 242 -3.65 18.84 33.41
N ASP A 243 -4.00 18.97 34.69
CA ASP A 243 -3.76 20.14 35.52
C ASP A 243 -2.37 20.02 36.14
N GLY A 244 -1.63 21.15 36.18
CA GLY A 244 -0.38 21.21 36.89
C GLY A 244 0.33 22.55 36.72
N ALA A 245 -0.11 23.53 37.51
CA ALA A 245 0.55 24.81 37.68
C ALA A 245 1.92 24.66 38.38
N GLY A 246 2.92 25.41 37.95
CA GLY A 246 4.19 25.55 38.62
C GLY A 246 4.87 26.89 38.26
N GLN A 247 4.87 27.77 39.24
CA GLN A 247 5.37 29.13 39.23
C GLN A 247 6.90 29.22 39.07
N GLY A 248 7.34 30.37 38.53
CA GLY A 248 8.51 31.13 38.99
C GLY A 248 9.81 30.90 38.20
N ASP A 249 10.31 31.80 37.39
CA ASP A 249 11.16 32.86 37.82
C ASP A 249 11.55 33.81 36.67
N ARG A 250 11.36 35.08 36.95
CA ARG A 250 11.74 36.23 36.14
C ARG A 250 13.23 36.54 36.43
N VAL A 251 14.12 36.39 35.48
CA VAL A 251 15.41 37.05 35.52
C VAL A 251 15.56 38.01 34.34
N LYS A 252 15.46 39.29 34.67
CA LYS A 252 15.87 40.43 33.83
C LYS A 252 17.40 40.50 33.73
N ARG A 253 17.97 40.59 32.54
CA ARG A 253 19.27 41.24 32.28
C ARG A 253 19.22 42.00 30.96
N ARG A 254 19.09 43.23 31.12
CA ARG A 254 19.76 44.46 30.68
C ARG A 254 20.75 44.29 29.53
N GLY A 255 20.47 45.13 28.53
CA GLY A 255 21.21 45.35 27.33
C GLY A 255 22.58 45.94 27.52
N ARG A 256 23.39 45.78 26.50
CA ARG A 256 24.50 46.71 26.18
C ARG A 256 24.54 46.94 24.66
N ARG A 257 24.41 48.22 24.33
CA ARG A 257 24.72 48.82 23.02
C ARG A 257 26.24 49.00 22.91
N SER A 258 26.76 48.91 21.72
CA SER A 258 27.80 49.73 21.08
C SER A 258 28.38 48.88 19.93
N GLY A 259 28.42 49.32 18.75
CA GLY A 259 28.98 50.42 18.03
C GLY A 259 29.82 49.80 16.95
N GLY A 260 29.51 49.86 15.77
CA GLY A 260 29.77 50.74 14.68
C GLY A 260 31.21 50.64 14.20
N ALA A 261 31.40 50.11 12.98
CA ALA A 261 32.35 50.68 12.02
C ALA A 261 32.26 50.02 10.66
N LYS A 262 31.99 50.82 9.67
CA LYS A 262 32.02 50.56 8.23
C LYS A 262 33.43 50.94 7.70
N PRO A 263 33.70 50.86 6.43
CA PRO A 263 34.69 50.03 5.74
C PRO A 263 35.79 50.82 5.10
N ARG A 264 36.75 50.19 4.45
CA ARG A 264 37.51 50.84 3.34
C ARG A 264 37.96 49.83 2.27
N SER A 265 37.61 50.17 1.10
CA SER A 265 38.08 49.77 -0.22
C SER A 265 39.59 49.93 -0.41
N GLY A 266 40.14 49.14 -1.33
CA GLY A 266 41.27 49.58 -2.11
C GLY A 266 42.28 48.54 -2.48
N ARG A 267 42.29 48.21 -3.68
CA ARG A 267 43.18 47.80 -4.78
C ARG A 267 43.16 46.34 -5.12
#